data_e01bfd297823bdfd96de3364ca31ef59
#
_entry.id   e01bfd297823bdfd96de3364ca31ef59
#
_cell.length_a   1.000
_cell.length_b   1.000
_cell.length_c   1.000
_cell.angle_alpha   90.00
_cell.angle_beta   90.00
_cell.angle_gamma   90.00
#
_symmetry.space_group_name_H-M   'P 1'
#
loop_
_entity.id
_entity.type
_entity.pdbx_description
1 polymer ?
#
loop_
_entity_poly.entity_id
_entity_poly.type
_entity_poly.pdbx_seq_one_letter_code
_entity_poly.pdbx_strand_id
1 'polypeptide(L)'
;MAKSNGAYGTSDATEPDTTTQPSHATEDTRANTGANADTNASTDASLNAHAKQRKKRHDGHRPIIWVVAALVIVALVACIAIVNSHSRKAAAPAQSDSIAIGIKLAPVSLDIRNQSGSALEQLLIGNVYEALVSRNSNNEVEPGLAKSWTISDDGLTYTFKLNEHMNFSNGDTLDATDVAWSINQLKSKRYYNSDQVENLKQVSAPDATTVKLTLSQPDANMLWYLSGRPGLVFDKDAHYDAKTTAVGSGPYLVKSFDSSSKLVLQANPKYWGSAHKARTNTVTVRFLPDDNAALNALTSGDVQVLSPVNANMTGKLKSSGKYTIKANDGSDKFVLAFNCTGAKTSDKRIRQAIRYAINHKEIIASRGGVDAALGGPIPSVDPGYEDLTGLYPYNPTKAKSLMQQAGYSTSHPLKLTLTYATSIYGSELGEQLRSQLSRIGIDLSINSVEFSTWLQDVHTNGDYDLSLVDHAESHDFYKWTQHDYYYHYDNPQVQALYAKALAATDDEDSASNLKQAARIVSEDAPADWLFAYRVSVAQAKGVTGFPSRLTQSVLPLWKVTYTPAQA
;
A
#
# COMPACT_ATOMS: atom_id res chain seq x y z
N MET A 1 -21.74 11.14 -29.96
CA MET A 1 -22.81 10.78 -29.01
C MET A 1 -22.76 9.27 -28.80
N ALA A 2 -21.99 8.81 -27.85
CA ALA A 2 -22.01 7.43 -27.36
C ALA A 2 -21.82 7.54 -25.84
N LYS A 3 -22.81 7.09 -25.10
CA LYS A 3 -22.79 7.04 -23.64
C LYS A 3 -21.77 5.97 -23.22
N SER A 4 -20.62 6.40 -22.70
CA SER A 4 -19.73 5.48 -22.00
C SER A 4 -20.22 5.34 -20.56
N ASN A 5 -20.99 4.27 -20.29
CA ASN A 5 -21.28 3.82 -18.95
C ASN A 5 -20.02 3.16 -18.41
N GLY A 6 -19.28 3.87 -17.57
CA GLY A 6 -18.27 3.29 -16.71
C GLY A 6 -18.94 2.42 -15.66
N ALA A 7 -19.08 1.13 -15.95
CA ALA A 7 -19.62 0.17 -15.01
C ALA A 7 -18.53 -0.19 -13.99
N TYR A 8 -18.60 0.39 -12.80
CA TYR A 8 -17.99 -0.21 -11.61
C TYR A 8 -18.75 -1.49 -11.32
N GLY A 9 -18.09 -2.64 -11.51
CA GLY A 9 -18.65 -3.95 -11.27
C GLY A 9 -19.07 -4.11 -9.82
N THR A 10 -20.38 -4.15 -9.59
CA THR A 10 -20.98 -4.63 -8.36
C THR A 10 -20.77 -6.13 -8.29
N SER A 11 -20.04 -6.61 -7.30
CA SER A 11 -20.07 -8.02 -6.92
C SER A 11 -21.42 -8.31 -6.28
N ASP A 12 -22.29 -9.03 -6.98
CA ASP A 12 -23.47 -9.70 -6.42
C ASP A 12 -22.99 -10.69 -5.35
N ALA A 13 -23.22 -10.36 -4.10
CA ALA A 13 -23.24 -11.31 -3.01
C ALA A 13 -24.65 -11.86 -2.92
N THR A 14 -24.87 -13.03 -3.51
CA THR A 14 -26.05 -13.85 -3.25
C THR A 14 -26.02 -14.34 -1.82
N GLU A 15 -26.95 -13.86 -1.00
CA GLU A 15 -27.31 -14.44 0.29
C GLU A 15 -27.89 -15.85 0.09
N PRO A 16 -27.55 -16.83 0.94
CA PRO A 16 -28.33 -18.06 1.03
C PRO A 16 -29.48 -17.85 2.02
N ASP A 17 -30.67 -18.02 1.50
CA ASP A 17 -31.93 -18.18 2.20
C ASP A 17 -31.85 -19.36 3.18
N THR A 18 -32.05 -19.13 4.48
CA THR A 18 -32.38 -20.16 5.46
C THR A 18 -33.46 -19.67 6.42
N THR A 19 -34.70 -19.84 6.03
CA THR A 19 -35.82 -20.02 6.96
C THR A 19 -35.73 -21.42 7.59
N THR A 20 -35.59 -21.47 8.91
CA THR A 20 -36.36 -22.32 9.82
C THR A 20 -35.95 -22.11 11.27
N GLN A 21 -36.87 -21.57 12.05
CA GLN A 21 -37.05 -21.79 13.49
C GLN A 21 -38.31 -22.66 13.62
N PRO A 22 -38.72 -23.22 14.80
CA PRO A 22 -38.14 -23.20 16.15
C PRO A 22 -38.26 -24.55 16.90
N SER A 23 -37.76 -24.65 18.13
CA SER A 23 -38.52 -24.98 19.34
C SER A 23 -37.66 -25.43 20.52
N HIS A 24 -37.85 -24.73 21.61
CA HIS A 24 -38.05 -25.10 23.02
C HIS A 24 -37.42 -26.39 23.60
N ALA A 25 -36.67 -26.28 24.66
CA ALA A 25 -37.03 -26.50 26.08
C ALA A 25 -35.74 -26.57 26.92
N THR A 26 -35.61 -25.71 27.89
CA THR A 26 -35.85 -25.78 29.35
C THR A 26 -34.98 -26.77 30.15
N GLU A 27 -34.33 -26.14 31.14
CA GLU A 27 -34.07 -26.62 32.53
C GLU A 27 -33.15 -27.82 32.69
N ASP A 28 -32.32 -27.96 33.65
CA ASP A 28 -32.27 -27.39 35.00
C ASP A 28 -30.96 -27.78 35.71
N THR A 29 -30.49 -26.90 36.53
CA THR A 29 -29.95 -27.00 37.89
C THR A 29 -28.91 -28.03 38.33
N ARG A 30 -28.02 -27.46 39.15
CA ARG A 30 -27.37 -27.95 40.41
C ARG A 30 -26.01 -28.61 40.27
N ALA A 31 -24.99 -27.92 40.72
CA ALA A 31 -24.54 -27.72 42.11
C ALA A 31 -24.06 -29.01 42.76
N ASN A 32 -22.82 -29.09 43.09
CA ASN A 32 -22.31 -29.36 44.46
C ASN A 32 -20.77 -29.55 44.40
N THR A 33 -20.01 -28.66 45.02
CA THR A 33 -19.44 -28.70 46.37
C THR A 33 -18.58 -29.91 46.73
N GLY A 34 -17.45 -29.60 47.27
CA GLY A 34 -16.64 -30.41 48.15
C GLY A 34 -15.19 -30.46 47.72
N ALA A 35 -14.31 -29.69 48.17
CA ALA A 35 -13.80 -29.39 49.51
C ALA A 35 -12.81 -30.46 50.01
N ASN A 36 -11.72 -29.91 50.43
CA ASN A 36 -10.77 -30.41 51.46
C ASN A 36 -9.75 -31.46 51.00
N ALA A 37 -8.58 -31.28 51.29
CA ALA A 37 -7.75 -30.68 52.34
C ALA A 37 -6.60 -31.64 52.65
N ASP A 38 -5.47 -31.06 52.88
CA ASP A 38 -4.46 -31.42 53.88
C ASP A 38 -3.84 -32.82 53.77
N THR A 39 -2.61 -33.01 53.94
CA THR A 39 -1.64 -32.61 54.98
C THR A 39 -0.29 -33.22 54.67
N ASN A 40 0.72 -32.45 54.90
CA ASN A 40 1.83 -32.66 55.83
C ASN A 40 2.74 -33.91 55.76
N ALA A 41 3.94 -33.56 55.82
CA ALA A 41 5.00 -33.78 56.82
C ALA A 41 6.03 -34.82 56.40
N SER A 42 7.23 -34.37 56.22
CA SER A 42 8.36 -34.31 57.17
C SER A 42 8.95 -35.65 57.58
N THR A 43 10.20 -35.55 57.75
CA THR A 43 11.18 -36.23 58.61
C THR A 43 12.12 -37.13 57.84
N ASP A 44 13.36 -36.80 57.80
CA ASP A 44 14.43 -36.73 58.78
C ASP A 44 15.15 -38.06 59.00
N ALA A 45 16.42 -37.92 59.28
CA ALA A 45 17.37 -38.76 59.95
C ALA A 45 18.23 -39.70 59.10
N SER A 46 19.47 -39.37 58.91
CA SER A 46 20.63 -39.47 59.81
C SER A 46 21.14 -40.89 60.03
N LEU A 47 22.40 -41.02 60.05
CA LEU A 47 23.37 -41.70 60.89
C LEU A 47 24.44 -42.45 60.06
N ASN A 48 25.68 -41.95 60.13
CA ASN A 48 26.79 -42.41 60.96
C ASN A 48 27.27 -43.83 60.63
N ALA A 49 28.48 -44.16 60.60
CA ALA A 49 29.77 -43.68 61.11
C ALA A 49 30.85 -44.73 60.83
N HIS A 50 32.05 -44.34 61.15
CA HIS A 50 33.27 -45.10 61.51
C HIS A 50 34.25 -45.45 60.35
N ALA A 51 35.25 -44.71 60.19
CA ALA A 51 36.55 -44.70 60.91
C ALA A 51 37.31 -46.04 60.95
N LYS A 52 38.47 -46.04 60.31
CA LYS A 52 39.71 -46.45 60.98
C LYS A 52 40.97 -46.05 60.21
N GLN A 53 41.81 -45.37 60.96
CA GLN A 53 43.20 -45.04 60.66
C GLN A 53 44.08 -46.27 60.45
N ARG A 54 45.09 -46.11 59.56
CA ARG A 54 46.45 -46.59 59.93
C ARG A 54 47.54 -45.76 59.26
N LYS A 55 48.43 -45.26 60.11
CA LYS A 55 49.70 -44.58 59.91
C LYS A 55 50.76 -45.48 59.28
N LYS A 56 51.64 -44.88 58.42
CA LYS A 56 53.11 -44.79 58.62
C LYS A 56 53.76 -44.38 57.28
N ARG A 57 54.42 -43.26 57.21
CA ARG A 57 55.82 -42.85 57.42
C ARG A 57 56.70 -42.86 56.14
N HIS A 58 57.27 -41.64 55.93
CA HIS A 58 58.61 -41.27 55.42
C HIS A 58 58.94 -41.62 53.95
N ASP A 59 59.44 -40.79 53.09
CA ASP A 59 60.40 -39.68 53.12
C ASP A 59 60.43 -38.87 51.82
N GLY A 60 60.61 -37.63 51.94
CA GLY A 60 61.72 -36.87 51.37
C GLY A 60 61.73 -36.40 49.92
N HIS A 61 61.65 -35.07 49.78
CA HIS A 61 62.17 -34.28 48.66
C HIS A 61 61.57 -34.46 47.28
N ARG A 62 60.66 -33.47 46.94
CA ARG A 62 60.68 -32.59 45.76
C ARG A 62 59.33 -31.89 45.54
N PRO A 63 58.99 -30.84 46.35
CA PRO A 63 57.77 -30.07 46.07
C PRO A 63 57.90 -28.99 44.94
N ILE A 64 59.13 -28.70 44.48
CA ILE A 64 59.30 -27.55 43.59
C ILE A 64 58.96 -27.88 42.10
N ILE A 65 59.25 -29.09 41.63
CA ILE A 65 59.02 -29.47 40.21
C ILE A 65 57.52 -29.57 39.90
N TRP A 66 56.71 -30.05 40.83
CA TRP A 66 55.23 -30.15 40.62
C TRP A 66 54.50 -28.83 40.70
N VAL A 67 54.99 -27.87 41.50
CA VAL A 67 54.44 -26.51 41.55
C VAL A 67 54.75 -25.75 40.28
N VAL A 68 55.95 -25.88 39.72
CA VAL A 68 56.32 -25.28 38.43
C VAL A 68 55.55 -25.91 37.28
N ALA A 69 55.39 -27.22 37.25
CA ALA A 69 54.59 -27.91 36.24
C ALA A 69 53.09 -27.53 36.30
N ALA A 70 52.53 -27.41 37.52
CA ALA A 70 51.15 -26.92 37.70
C ALA A 70 50.95 -25.50 37.27
N LEU A 71 51.89 -24.57 37.55
CA LEU A 71 51.85 -23.18 37.09
C LEU A 71 51.99 -23.04 35.57
N VAL A 72 52.83 -23.88 34.96
CA VAL A 72 52.98 -23.90 33.47
C VAL A 72 51.70 -24.44 32.80
N ILE A 73 51.04 -25.45 33.40
CA ILE A 73 49.78 -25.99 32.89
C ILE A 73 48.66 -24.94 33.06
N VAL A 74 48.59 -24.25 34.21
CA VAL A 74 47.62 -23.16 34.41
C VAL A 74 47.87 -22.00 33.46
N ALA A 75 49.13 -21.65 33.24
CA ALA A 75 49.49 -20.59 32.26
C ALA A 75 49.16 -21.00 30.81
N LEU A 76 49.38 -22.28 30.44
CA LEU A 76 49.00 -22.82 29.15
C LEU A 76 47.47 -22.87 28.95
N VAL A 77 46.73 -23.30 29.97
CA VAL A 77 45.26 -23.32 29.95
C VAL A 77 44.71 -21.89 29.90
N ALA A 78 45.32 -20.95 30.66
CA ALA A 78 44.94 -19.52 30.57
C ALA A 78 45.29 -18.93 29.21
N CYS A 79 46.44 -19.24 28.61
CA CYS A 79 46.78 -18.82 27.24
C CYS A 79 45.85 -19.44 26.21
N ILE A 80 45.48 -20.72 26.33
CA ILE A 80 44.50 -21.36 25.45
C ILE A 80 43.11 -20.75 25.64
N ALA A 81 42.70 -20.42 26.85
CA ALA A 81 41.46 -19.72 27.14
C ALA A 81 41.45 -18.30 26.59
N ILE A 82 42.56 -17.57 26.70
CA ILE A 82 42.72 -16.21 26.14
C ILE A 82 42.77 -16.25 24.59
N VAL A 83 43.48 -17.20 24.00
CA VAL A 83 43.52 -17.39 22.54
C VAL A 83 42.13 -17.79 22.00
N ASN A 84 41.41 -18.67 22.69
CA ASN A 84 40.04 -19.03 22.33
C ASN A 84 39.03 -17.88 22.57
N SER A 85 39.27 -17.01 23.56
CA SER A 85 38.40 -15.84 23.79
C SER A 85 38.65 -14.71 22.79
N HIS A 86 39.89 -14.60 22.24
CA HIS A 86 40.21 -13.61 21.19
C HIS A 86 39.88 -14.11 19.77
N SER A 87 39.57 -15.39 19.59
CA SER A 87 39.23 -15.96 18.25
C SER A 87 37.73 -16.09 17.98
N ARG A 88 36.87 -15.81 18.95
CA ARG A 88 35.45 -15.63 18.67
C ARG A 88 35.18 -14.17 18.26
N LYS A 89 35.66 -13.77 17.09
CA LYS A 89 34.90 -12.75 16.33
C LYS A 89 33.49 -13.31 16.21
N ALA A 90 32.55 -12.69 16.92
CA ALA A 90 31.14 -13.00 16.71
C ALA A 90 30.92 -12.96 15.20
N ALA A 91 30.54 -14.09 14.60
CA ALA A 91 30.19 -14.13 13.21
C ALA A 91 29.11 -13.05 12.99
N ALA A 92 29.29 -12.21 11.99
CA ALA A 92 28.27 -11.23 11.64
C ALA A 92 26.93 -11.99 11.50
N PRO A 93 25.81 -11.43 11.98
CA PRO A 93 24.53 -12.09 11.87
C PRO A 93 24.25 -12.42 10.42
N ALA A 94 23.94 -13.69 10.12
CA ALA A 94 23.66 -14.13 8.77
C ALA A 94 22.27 -13.64 8.33
N GLN A 95 22.17 -13.25 7.06
CA GLN A 95 20.88 -12.93 6.45
C GLN A 95 19.99 -14.18 6.52
N SER A 96 18.70 -13.98 6.85
CA SER A 96 17.70 -15.04 6.84
C SER A 96 17.31 -15.40 5.40
N ASP A 97 17.12 -16.68 5.13
CA ASP A 97 16.58 -17.16 3.84
C ASP A 97 15.09 -16.90 3.68
N SER A 98 14.43 -16.42 4.73
CA SER A 98 12.99 -16.15 4.70
C SER A 98 12.64 -14.88 5.45
N ILE A 99 11.52 -14.27 5.02
CA ILE A 99 10.89 -13.14 5.69
C ILE A 99 9.37 -13.31 5.65
N ALA A 100 8.70 -12.86 6.72
CA ALA A 100 7.24 -12.78 6.77
C ALA A 100 6.79 -11.32 6.86
N ILE A 101 5.77 -10.98 6.07
CA ILE A 101 5.20 -9.64 5.95
C ILE A 101 3.71 -9.74 6.25
N GLY A 102 3.20 -8.94 7.18
CA GLY A 102 1.78 -8.80 7.46
C GLY A 102 1.18 -7.67 6.63
N ILE A 103 0.09 -7.96 5.93
CA ILE A 103 -0.75 -6.96 5.25
C ILE A 103 -2.21 -7.10 5.69
N LYS A 104 -2.98 -6.01 5.57
CA LYS A 104 -4.37 -5.99 6.04
C LYS A 104 -5.33 -6.67 5.07
N LEU A 105 -5.16 -6.42 3.78
CA LEU A 105 -6.06 -6.88 2.73
C LEU A 105 -5.57 -8.18 2.11
N ALA A 106 -6.48 -9.13 1.92
CA ALA A 106 -6.24 -10.38 1.20
C ALA A 106 -6.86 -10.31 -0.20
N PRO A 107 -6.16 -10.79 -1.25
CA PRO A 107 -6.81 -11.01 -2.53
C PRO A 107 -7.74 -12.23 -2.44
N VAL A 108 -8.90 -12.16 -3.07
CA VAL A 108 -9.86 -13.29 -3.10
C VAL A 108 -9.39 -14.40 -4.02
N SER A 109 -8.58 -14.09 -5.02
CA SER A 109 -7.91 -15.02 -5.94
C SER A 109 -6.66 -14.38 -6.54
N LEU A 110 -5.85 -15.15 -7.28
CA LEU A 110 -4.66 -14.65 -7.98
C LEU A 110 -4.95 -14.21 -9.43
N ASP A 111 -6.18 -14.26 -9.89
CA ASP A 111 -6.55 -13.86 -11.26
C ASP A 111 -6.53 -12.34 -11.42
N ILE A 112 -5.34 -11.79 -11.61
CA ILE A 112 -5.10 -10.34 -11.76
C ILE A 112 -5.76 -9.74 -13.00
N ARG A 113 -6.21 -10.55 -13.96
CA ARG A 113 -6.90 -10.07 -15.17
C ARG A 113 -8.37 -9.74 -14.90
N ASN A 114 -9.02 -10.50 -14.02
CA ASN A 114 -10.46 -10.40 -13.78
C ASN A 114 -10.82 -9.84 -12.40
N GLN A 115 -9.87 -9.79 -11.46
CA GLN A 115 -10.12 -9.33 -10.10
C GLN A 115 -9.55 -7.93 -9.89
N SER A 116 -10.31 -7.07 -9.23
CA SER A 116 -9.84 -5.78 -8.73
C SER A 116 -9.09 -5.93 -7.41
N GLY A 117 -8.46 -4.86 -6.96
CA GLY A 117 -7.91 -4.71 -5.62
C GLY A 117 -6.41 -4.50 -5.56
N SER A 118 -6.02 -3.55 -4.70
CA SER A 118 -4.63 -3.15 -4.49
C SER A 118 -3.76 -4.28 -3.92
N ALA A 119 -4.33 -5.15 -3.06
CA ALA A 119 -3.60 -6.30 -2.52
C ALA A 119 -3.06 -7.23 -3.62
N LEU A 120 -3.83 -7.42 -4.69
CA LEU A 120 -3.44 -8.27 -5.80
C LEU A 120 -2.29 -7.65 -6.60
N GLU A 121 -2.37 -6.34 -6.86
CA GLU A 121 -1.30 -5.59 -7.54
C GLU A 121 0.00 -5.59 -6.74
N GLN A 122 -0.07 -5.27 -5.46
CA GLN A 122 1.07 -5.28 -4.54
C GLN A 122 1.84 -6.60 -4.55
N LEU A 123 1.12 -7.70 -4.62
CA LEU A 123 1.70 -9.03 -4.47
C LEU A 123 2.23 -9.59 -5.79
N LEU A 124 1.58 -9.30 -6.90
CA LEU A 124 1.88 -9.97 -8.16
C LEU A 124 2.67 -9.11 -9.15
N ILE A 125 2.43 -7.78 -9.23
CA ILE A 125 3.15 -6.92 -10.19
C ILE A 125 4.61 -6.75 -9.77
N GLY A 126 5.52 -7.04 -10.70
CA GLY A 126 6.98 -6.97 -10.49
C GLY A 126 7.55 -8.07 -9.59
N ASN A 127 6.70 -8.91 -9.00
CA ASN A 127 7.13 -10.06 -8.20
C ASN A 127 6.92 -11.38 -8.93
N VAL A 128 5.73 -11.59 -9.50
CA VAL A 128 5.33 -12.80 -10.20
C VAL A 128 5.11 -12.55 -11.68
N TYR A 129 4.37 -11.50 -12.01
CA TYR A 129 4.18 -11.02 -13.37
C TYR A 129 4.98 -9.74 -13.59
N GLU A 130 5.64 -9.64 -14.72
CA GLU A 130 6.30 -8.41 -15.13
C GLU A 130 5.52 -7.72 -16.23
N ALA A 131 5.61 -6.40 -16.25
CA ALA A 131 4.97 -5.55 -17.24
C ALA A 131 5.96 -5.17 -18.36
N LEU A 132 5.43 -4.68 -19.48
CA LEU A 132 6.23 -4.26 -20.63
C LEU A 132 7.28 -3.21 -20.23
N VAL A 133 6.90 -2.23 -19.42
CA VAL A 133 7.80 -1.30 -18.72
C VAL A 133 7.55 -1.40 -17.22
N SER A 134 8.46 -0.89 -16.40
CA SER A 134 8.37 -0.91 -14.93
C SER A 134 8.23 0.49 -14.36
N ARG A 135 8.09 0.61 -13.05
CA ARG A 135 8.12 1.88 -12.31
C ARG A 135 9.10 1.81 -11.15
N ASN A 136 9.81 2.91 -10.94
CA ASN A 136 10.65 3.06 -9.78
C ASN A 136 9.86 3.54 -8.54
N SER A 137 10.56 3.73 -7.42
CA SER A 137 9.94 4.21 -6.17
C SER A 137 9.45 5.67 -6.22
N ASN A 138 9.77 6.42 -7.26
CA ASN A 138 9.28 7.77 -7.50
C ASN A 138 8.04 7.82 -8.40
N ASN A 139 7.49 6.65 -8.77
CA ASN A 139 6.40 6.50 -9.72
C ASN A 139 6.76 6.85 -11.18
N GLU A 140 8.06 6.93 -11.49
CA GLU A 140 8.57 7.20 -12.82
C GLU A 140 8.73 5.90 -13.60
N VAL A 141 8.43 5.94 -14.89
CA VAL A 141 8.57 4.77 -15.78
C VAL A 141 10.04 4.45 -15.98
N GLU A 142 10.37 3.18 -15.88
CA GLU A 142 11.72 2.65 -16.10
C GLU A 142 11.68 1.37 -16.96
N PRO A 143 12.80 0.92 -17.55
CA PRO A 143 12.86 -0.33 -18.27
C PRO A 143 12.32 -1.52 -17.45
N GLY A 144 11.56 -2.39 -18.13
CA GLY A 144 11.01 -3.64 -17.60
C GLY A 144 11.35 -4.80 -18.52
N LEU A 145 10.33 -5.48 -19.07
CA LEU A 145 10.55 -6.47 -20.15
C LEU A 145 11.12 -5.80 -21.40
N ALA A 146 10.70 -4.55 -21.68
CA ALA A 146 11.33 -3.70 -22.66
C ALA A 146 12.56 -3.01 -22.06
N LYS A 147 13.71 -3.14 -22.72
CA LYS A 147 14.96 -2.44 -22.34
C LYS A 147 15.01 -1.00 -22.80
N SER A 148 14.22 -0.64 -23.83
CA SER A 148 14.10 0.72 -24.36
C SER A 148 12.87 0.86 -25.24
N TRP A 149 12.48 2.11 -25.51
CA TRP A 149 11.39 2.44 -26.43
C TRP A 149 11.66 3.77 -27.13
N THR A 150 10.93 4.00 -28.22
CA THR A 150 10.87 5.27 -28.93
C THR A 150 9.41 5.63 -29.16
N ILE A 151 9.11 6.92 -29.12
CA ILE A 151 7.80 7.49 -29.42
C ILE A 151 7.96 8.31 -30.71
N SER A 152 7.04 8.18 -31.66
CA SER A 152 7.04 8.99 -32.86
C SER A 152 6.70 10.46 -32.55
N ASP A 153 7.15 11.41 -33.40
CA ASP A 153 6.95 12.86 -33.20
C ASP A 153 5.48 13.26 -33.04
N ASP A 154 4.56 12.48 -33.62
CA ASP A 154 3.13 12.67 -33.51
C ASP A 154 2.50 12.05 -32.26
N GLY A 155 3.31 11.39 -31.38
CA GLY A 155 2.85 10.74 -30.17
C GLY A 155 1.99 9.49 -30.38
N LEU A 156 1.84 9.01 -31.64
CA LEU A 156 0.89 7.95 -31.97
C LEU A 156 1.51 6.55 -32.03
N THR A 157 2.83 6.44 -32.18
CA THR A 157 3.48 5.15 -32.32
C THR A 157 4.57 4.96 -31.29
N TYR A 158 4.45 3.88 -30.51
CA TYR A 158 5.43 3.43 -29.54
C TYR A 158 6.11 2.18 -30.08
N THR A 159 7.45 2.17 -30.14
CA THR A 159 8.23 1.02 -30.56
C THR A 159 9.13 0.58 -29.41
N PHE A 160 8.88 -0.61 -28.87
CA PHE A 160 9.60 -1.17 -27.74
C PHE A 160 10.62 -2.22 -28.23
N LYS A 161 11.80 -2.21 -27.62
CA LYS A 161 12.84 -3.25 -27.80
C LYS A 161 12.92 -4.07 -26.52
N LEU A 162 12.62 -5.35 -26.62
CA LEU A 162 12.61 -6.28 -25.50
C LEU A 162 14.02 -6.72 -25.12
N ASN A 163 14.18 -7.15 -23.86
CA ASN A 163 15.35 -7.91 -23.44
C ASN A 163 15.38 -9.26 -24.18
N GLU A 164 16.55 -9.87 -24.21
CA GLU A 164 16.76 -11.18 -24.83
C GLU A 164 16.79 -12.28 -23.76
N HIS A 165 16.53 -13.52 -24.16
CA HIS A 165 16.61 -14.70 -23.28
C HIS A 165 15.67 -14.64 -22.08
N MET A 166 14.52 -13.98 -22.23
CA MET A 166 13.47 -13.98 -21.21
C MET A 166 12.69 -15.31 -21.24
N ASN A 167 12.23 -15.73 -20.07
CA ASN A 167 11.43 -16.93 -19.93
C ASN A 167 10.36 -16.77 -18.86
N PHE A 168 9.28 -17.51 -19.02
CA PHE A 168 8.29 -17.71 -17.98
C PHE A 168 8.74 -18.75 -16.95
N SER A 169 8.02 -18.80 -15.84
CA SER A 169 8.32 -19.70 -14.72
C SER A 169 8.18 -21.19 -15.05
N ASN A 170 7.37 -21.54 -16.05
CA ASN A 170 7.23 -22.89 -16.58
C ASN A 170 8.40 -23.30 -17.50
N GLY A 171 9.21 -22.34 -17.93
CA GLY A 171 10.37 -22.54 -18.80
C GLY A 171 10.14 -22.15 -20.26
N ASP A 172 8.94 -21.75 -20.64
CA ASP A 172 8.62 -21.28 -21.98
C ASP A 172 9.29 -19.92 -22.25
N THR A 173 9.68 -19.70 -23.51
CA THR A 173 10.30 -18.44 -23.92
C THR A 173 9.28 -17.32 -23.91
N LEU A 174 9.65 -16.16 -23.37
CA LEU A 174 8.88 -14.92 -23.45
C LEU A 174 9.43 -14.07 -24.59
N ASP A 175 8.57 -13.72 -25.55
CA ASP A 175 8.92 -12.87 -26.68
C ASP A 175 7.84 -11.80 -26.99
N ALA A 176 8.05 -11.06 -28.07
CA ALA A 176 7.14 -9.98 -28.46
C ALA A 176 5.73 -10.48 -28.84
N THR A 177 5.59 -11.77 -29.19
CA THR A 177 4.26 -12.32 -29.51
C THR A 177 3.41 -12.49 -28.27
N ASP A 178 4.02 -12.84 -27.11
CA ASP A 178 3.33 -12.91 -25.82
C ASP A 178 2.87 -11.53 -25.35
N VAL A 179 3.73 -10.52 -25.52
CA VAL A 179 3.38 -9.11 -25.22
C VAL A 179 2.20 -8.66 -26.05
N ALA A 180 2.27 -8.84 -27.37
CA ALA A 180 1.20 -8.44 -28.29
C ALA A 180 -0.10 -9.19 -27.98
N TRP A 181 -0.03 -10.49 -27.70
CA TRP A 181 -1.17 -11.31 -27.32
C TRP A 181 -1.79 -10.81 -26.00
N SER A 182 -0.98 -10.57 -24.98
CA SER A 182 -1.45 -10.15 -23.65
C SER A 182 -2.23 -8.83 -23.70
N ILE A 183 -1.70 -7.81 -24.37
CA ILE A 183 -2.34 -6.49 -24.53
C ILE A 183 -3.62 -6.60 -25.39
N ASN A 184 -3.61 -7.40 -26.47
CA ASN A 184 -4.79 -7.65 -27.27
C ASN A 184 -5.89 -8.41 -26.49
N GLN A 185 -5.52 -9.37 -25.63
CA GLN A 185 -6.47 -10.06 -24.73
C GLN A 185 -7.08 -9.10 -23.71
N LEU A 186 -6.27 -8.22 -23.09
CA LEU A 186 -6.77 -7.22 -22.16
C LEU A 186 -7.92 -6.43 -22.79
N LYS A 187 -7.71 -5.91 -24.00
CA LYS A 187 -8.70 -5.08 -24.71
C LYS A 187 -9.92 -5.90 -25.17
N SER A 188 -9.70 -7.03 -25.84
CA SER A 188 -10.78 -7.84 -26.45
C SER A 188 -11.66 -8.53 -25.42
N LYS A 189 -11.10 -8.93 -24.27
CA LYS A 189 -11.83 -9.58 -23.17
C LYS A 189 -12.35 -8.59 -22.14
N ARG A 190 -12.02 -7.31 -22.28
CA ARG A 190 -12.36 -6.26 -21.31
C ARG A 190 -11.92 -6.62 -19.88
N TYR A 191 -10.67 -7.08 -19.74
CA TYR A 191 -10.08 -7.34 -18.44
C TYR A 191 -9.97 -6.05 -17.64
N TYR A 192 -9.73 -6.18 -16.35
CA TYR A 192 -9.63 -5.04 -15.43
C TYR A 192 -8.57 -4.02 -15.91
N ASN A 193 -8.90 -2.72 -15.91
CA ASN A 193 -8.13 -1.62 -16.48
C ASN A 193 -7.96 -1.61 -18.01
N SER A 194 -8.81 -2.33 -18.76
CA SER A 194 -8.81 -2.27 -20.23
C SER A 194 -9.23 -0.90 -20.78
N ASP A 195 -9.96 -0.10 -20.01
CA ASP A 195 -10.33 1.29 -20.30
C ASP A 195 -9.10 2.21 -20.42
N GLN A 196 -8.02 1.96 -19.67
CA GLN A 196 -6.77 2.72 -19.75
C GLN A 196 -6.06 2.60 -21.12
N VAL A 197 -6.39 1.61 -21.91
CA VAL A 197 -5.86 1.42 -23.27
C VAL A 197 -6.94 1.51 -24.35
N GLU A 198 -8.02 2.24 -24.09
CA GLU A 198 -9.13 2.35 -25.04
C GLU A 198 -8.70 3.00 -26.37
N ASN A 199 -7.80 4.01 -26.31
CA ASN A 199 -7.23 4.67 -27.48
C ASN A 199 -6.18 3.84 -28.23
N LEU A 200 -5.82 2.63 -27.75
CA LEU A 200 -4.94 1.71 -28.46
C LEU A 200 -5.63 1.16 -29.71
N LYS A 201 -5.09 1.47 -30.88
CA LYS A 201 -5.61 1.05 -32.18
C LYS A 201 -5.08 -0.32 -32.60
N GLN A 202 -3.78 -0.54 -32.41
CA GLN A 202 -3.10 -1.76 -32.85
C GLN A 202 -1.91 -2.10 -31.97
N VAL A 203 -1.71 -3.39 -31.73
CA VAL A 203 -0.48 -3.96 -31.16
C VAL A 203 0.04 -5.02 -32.11
N SER A 204 1.34 -5.01 -32.41
CA SER A 204 1.99 -5.99 -33.28
C SER A 204 3.38 -6.33 -32.79
N ALA A 205 3.82 -7.53 -33.16
CA ALA A 205 5.17 -8.05 -32.94
C ALA A 205 5.85 -8.29 -34.30
N PRO A 206 6.55 -7.28 -34.88
CA PRO A 206 7.22 -7.42 -36.17
C PRO A 206 8.32 -8.50 -36.17
N ASP A 207 8.97 -8.69 -35.04
CA ASP A 207 9.97 -9.73 -34.77
C ASP A 207 9.90 -10.14 -33.30
N ALA A 208 10.67 -11.16 -32.91
CA ALA A 208 10.65 -11.73 -31.55
C ALA A 208 11.04 -10.74 -30.42
N THR A 209 11.70 -9.64 -30.75
CA THR A 209 12.23 -8.66 -29.78
C THR A 209 11.64 -7.26 -29.93
N THR A 210 10.72 -7.06 -30.87
CA THR A 210 10.13 -5.75 -31.15
C THR A 210 8.61 -5.79 -30.98
N VAL A 211 8.09 -4.87 -30.14
CA VAL A 211 6.64 -4.62 -30.01
C VAL A 211 6.34 -3.23 -30.52
N LYS A 212 5.30 -3.10 -31.34
CA LYS A 212 4.82 -1.81 -31.85
C LYS A 212 3.38 -1.60 -31.44
N LEU A 213 3.13 -0.46 -30.76
CA LEU A 213 1.78 0.01 -30.40
C LEU A 213 1.45 1.22 -31.25
N THR A 214 0.20 1.30 -31.74
CA THR A 214 -0.32 2.46 -32.44
C THR A 214 -1.59 2.94 -31.75
N LEU A 215 -1.64 4.23 -31.42
CA LEU A 215 -2.77 4.88 -30.75
C LEU A 215 -3.67 5.60 -31.77
N SER A 216 -4.91 5.85 -31.39
CA SER A 216 -5.85 6.69 -32.16
C SER A 216 -5.65 8.18 -31.90
N GLN A 217 -5.10 8.53 -30.74
CA GLN A 217 -4.73 9.87 -30.30
C GLN A 217 -3.53 9.78 -29.36
N PRO A 218 -2.71 10.84 -29.25
CA PRO A 218 -1.58 10.85 -28.32
C PRO A 218 -2.04 10.70 -26.88
N ASP A 219 -1.24 10.00 -26.07
CA ASP A 219 -1.50 9.80 -24.64
C ASP A 219 -0.20 9.60 -23.88
N ALA A 220 0.30 10.64 -23.24
CA ALA A 220 1.52 10.61 -22.44
C ALA A 220 1.44 9.65 -21.23
N ASN A 221 0.23 9.27 -20.78
CA ASN A 221 0.06 8.28 -19.73
C ASN A 221 0.27 6.83 -20.21
N MET A 222 0.38 6.60 -21.53
CA MET A 222 0.44 5.24 -22.08
C MET A 222 1.58 4.40 -21.47
N LEU A 223 2.76 4.96 -21.32
CA LEU A 223 3.88 4.25 -20.68
C LEU A 223 3.59 3.93 -19.22
N TRP A 224 2.97 4.86 -18.51
CA TRP A 224 2.58 4.63 -17.11
C TRP A 224 1.53 3.51 -17.00
N TYR A 225 0.52 3.48 -17.86
CA TYR A 225 -0.45 2.39 -17.91
C TYR A 225 0.22 1.03 -18.19
N LEU A 226 1.17 1.01 -19.15
CA LEU A 226 1.92 -0.19 -19.50
C LEU A 226 2.94 -0.64 -18.43
N SER A 227 3.13 0.12 -17.37
CA SER A 227 3.89 -0.29 -16.18
C SER A 227 3.03 -0.98 -15.11
N GLY A 228 1.72 -0.93 -15.27
CA GLY A 228 0.71 -1.57 -14.42
C GLY A 228 0.05 -2.77 -15.10
N ARG A 229 -1.20 -3.04 -14.71
CA ARG A 229 -1.98 -4.17 -15.25
C ARG A 229 -2.09 -4.22 -16.77
N PRO A 230 -2.29 -3.09 -17.49
CA PRO A 230 -2.39 -3.12 -18.94
C PRO A 230 -1.14 -3.65 -19.64
N GLY A 231 0.02 -3.48 -19.02
CA GLY A 231 1.29 -3.94 -19.58
C GLY A 231 1.76 -5.32 -19.11
N LEU A 232 1.00 -6.00 -18.24
CA LEU A 232 1.39 -7.34 -17.76
C LEU A 232 1.43 -8.35 -18.92
N VAL A 233 2.50 -9.14 -18.93
CA VAL A 233 2.72 -10.16 -19.95
C VAL A 233 2.46 -11.54 -19.40
N PHE A 234 1.64 -12.29 -20.13
CA PHE A 234 1.23 -13.65 -19.82
C PHE A 234 1.69 -14.59 -20.93
N ASP A 235 2.01 -15.79 -20.55
CA ASP A 235 2.31 -16.87 -21.49
C ASP A 235 1.00 -17.26 -22.22
N LYS A 236 1.00 -17.06 -23.55
CA LYS A 236 -0.16 -17.33 -24.42
C LYS A 236 -0.50 -18.81 -24.53
N ASP A 237 0.49 -19.68 -24.29
CA ASP A 237 0.39 -21.13 -24.45
C ASP A 237 0.19 -21.85 -23.11
N ALA A 238 0.34 -21.15 -21.98
CA ALA A 238 0.17 -21.74 -20.65
C ALA A 238 -1.30 -21.98 -20.29
N HIS A 239 -1.57 -23.15 -19.75
CA HIS A 239 -2.86 -23.55 -19.23
C HIS A 239 -2.79 -23.80 -17.72
N TYR A 240 -3.42 -22.95 -16.91
CA TYR A 240 -3.43 -23.07 -15.45
C TYR A 240 -4.67 -22.40 -14.87
N ASP A 241 -5.04 -22.80 -13.64
CA ASP A 241 -6.08 -22.10 -12.88
C ASP A 241 -5.52 -20.79 -12.31
N ALA A 242 -5.81 -19.67 -12.97
CA ALA A 242 -5.34 -18.36 -12.57
C ALA A 242 -5.84 -17.89 -11.18
N LYS A 243 -6.87 -18.55 -10.61
CA LYS A 243 -7.38 -18.20 -9.27
C LYS A 243 -6.43 -18.63 -8.16
N THR A 244 -5.70 -19.71 -8.37
CA THR A 244 -4.87 -20.35 -7.34
C THR A 244 -3.38 -20.45 -7.69
N THR A 245 -3.04 -20.30 -8.99
CA THR A 245 -1.71 -20.47 -9.53
C THR A 245 -1.36 -19.30 -10.46
N ALA A 246 -0.06 -19.06 -10.65
CA ALA A 246 0.45 -18.04 -11.55
C ALA A 246 1.63 -18.56 -12.36
N VAL A 247 1.63 -18.30 -13.67
CA VAL A 247 2.76 -18.51 -14.58
C VAL A 247 3.17 -17.13 -15.09
N GLY A 248 4.20 -16.58 -14.52
CA GLY A 248 4.74 -15.25 -14.85
C GLY A 248 6.23 -15.32 -15.12
N SER A 249 6.83 -14.18 -15.47
CA SER A 249 8.26 -14.04 -15.76
C SER A 249 9.09 -13.52 -14.59
N GLY A 250 8.45 -13.20 -13.47
CA GLY A 250 9.03 -12.47 -12.37
C GLY A 250 10.04 -13.23 -11.50
N PRO A 251 10.68 -12.50 -10.56
CA PRO A 251 11.72 -13.05 -9.66
C PRO A 251 11.19 -14.04 -8.62
N TYR A 252 9.88 -14.15 -8.44
CA TYR A 252 9.23 -15.09 -7.53
C TYR A 252 8.22 -15.98 -8.24
N LEU A 253 8.10 -17.19 -7.72
CA LEU A 253 7.06 -18.18 -8.04
C LEU A 253 6.02 -18.19 -6.93
N VAL A 254 4.76 -18.39 -7.25
CA VAL A 254 3.73 -18.70 -6.25
C VAL A 254 3.93 -20.14 -5.79
N LYS A 255 4.35 -20.32 -4.54
CA LYS A 255 4.50 -21.64 -3.92
C LYS A 255 3.19 -22.16 -3.36
N SER A 256 2.40 -21.30 -2.72
CA SER A 256 1.07 -21.60 -2.23
C SER A 256 0.27 -20.33 -1.98
N PHE A 257 -1.03 -20.42 -2.16
CA PHE A 257 -1.98 -19.34 -1.89
C PHE A 257 -3.19 -19.88 -1.12
N ASP A 258 -3.53 -19.20 -0.05
CA ASP A 258 -4.74 -19.38 0.73
C ASP A 258 -5.30 -17.98 1.04
N SER A 259 -6.42 -17.61 0.41
CA SER A 259 -7.03 -16.29 0.52
C SER A 259 -7.45 -15.92 1.95
N SER A 260 -7.63 -16.89 2.82
CA SER A 260 -7.98 -16.67 4.24
C SER A 260 -6.78 -16.40 5.14
N SER A 261 -5.56 -16.73 4.71
CA SER A 261 -4.40 -16.70 5.60
C SER A 261 -3.12 -16.13 5.01
N LYS A 262 -2.67 -16.58 3.84
CA LYS A 262 -1.35 -16.21 3.34
C LYS A 262 -1.09 -16.51 1.85
N LEU A 263 -0.14 -15.78 1.30
CA LEU A 263 0.58 -16.11 0.06
C LEU A 263 2.03 -16.45 0.39
N VAL A 264 2.55 -17.54 -0.14
CA VAL A 264 3.97 -17.91 -0.04
C VAL A 264 4.62 -17.80 -1.41
N LEU A 265 5.63 -16.97 -1.49
CA LEU A 265 6.46 -16.76 -2.69
C LEU A 265 7.81 -17.44 -2.49
N GLN A 266 8.29 -18.11 -3.53
CA GLN A 266 9.60 -18.77 -3.60
C GLN A 266 10.44 -18.09 -4.68
N ALA A 267 11.70 -17.76 -4.38
CA ALA A 267 12.61 -17.20 -5.37
C ALA A 267 12.66 -18.07 -6.62
N ASN A 268 12.56 -17.44 -7.78
CA ASN A 268 12.66 -18.12 -9.08
C ASN A 268 14.13 -18.38 -9.40
N PRO A 269 14.63 -19.64 -9.36
CA PRO A 269 16.03 -19.95 -9.62
C PRO A 269 16.42 -19.74 -11.09
N LYS A 270 15.42 -19.70 -11.98
CA LYS A 270 15.59 -19.52 -13.42
C LYS A 270 15.22 -18.10 -13.88
N TYR A 271 15.09 -17.16 -12.95
CA TYR A 271 14.74 -15.78 -13.30
C TYR A 271 15.77 -15.19 -14.29
N TRP A 272 15.27 -14.67 -15.41
CA TRP A 272 16.07 -14.16 -16.51
C TRP A 272 16.83 -12.86 -16.15
N GLY A 273 16.23 -11.99 -15.32
CA GLY A 273 16.73 -10.65 -15.01
C GLY A 273 17.71 -10.63 -13.85
N SER A 274 18.96 -10.22 -14.08
CA SER A 274 19.98 -10.15 -13.03
C SER A 274 19.74 -9.02 -12.02
N ALA A 275 19.16 -7.88 -12.46
CA ALA A 275 18.96 -6.69 -11.64
C ALA A 275 17.88 -6.87 -10.57
N HIS A 276 16.84 -7.64 -10.86
CA HIS A 276 15.68 -7.85 -9.98
C HIS A 276 15.67 -9.25 -9.35
N LYS A 277 16.80 -9.93 -9.33
CA LYS A 277 16.91 -11.25 -8.70
C LYS A 277 16.50 -11.18 -7.22
N ALA A 278 15.66 -12.12 -6.78
CA ALA A 278 15.20 -12.24 -5.41
C ALA A 278 16.37 -12.36 -4.42
N ARG A 279 16.39 -11.49 -3.40
CA ARG A 279 17.45 -11.49 -2.36
C ARG A 279 17.10 -12.38 -1.18
N THR A 280 15.84 -12.73 -1.02
CA THR A 280 15.34 -13.65 0.00
C THR A 280 14.65 -14.81 -0.67
N ASN A 281 14.99 -16.03 -0.26
CA ASN A 281 14.52 -17.24 -0.92
C ASN A 281 13.02 -17.48 -0.75
N THR A 282 12.48 -17.21 0.46
CA THR A 282 11.04 -17.39 0.76
C THR A 282 10.46 -16.12 1.36
N VAL A 283 9.42 -15.59 0.73
CA VAL A 283 8.62 -14.48 1.28
C VAL A 283 7.23 -15.01 1.60
N THR A 284 6.83 -14.91 2.87
CA THR A 284 5.47 -15.23 3.30
C THR A 284 4.70 -13.94 3.57
N VAL A 285 3.64 -13.70 2.82
CA VAL A 285 2.73 -12.59 3.07
C VAL A 285 1.51 -13.12 3.83
N ARG A 286 1.32 -12.67 5.07
CA ARG A 286 0.20 -13.04 5.93
C ARG A 286 -0.90 -12.00 5.86
N PHE A 287 -2.14 -12.44 5.74
CA PHE A 287 -3.31 -11.57 5.73
C PHE A 287 -3.84 -11.41 7.15
N LEU A 288 -3.77 -10.20 7.67
CA LEU A 288 -4.03 -9.87 9.08
C LEU A 288 -5.04 -8.72 9.15
N PRO A 289 -6.34 -8.98 8.94
CA PRO A 289 -7.37 -7.94 8.91
C PRO A 289 -7.64 -7.31 10.29
N ASP A 290 -7.45 -8.07 11.38
CA ASP A 290 -7.61 -7.59 12.76
C ASP A 290 -6.33 -6.91 13.26
N ASP A 291 -6.47 -5.68 13.73
CA ASP A 291 -5.36 -4.83 14.15
C ASP A 291 -4.61 -5.40 15.38
N ASN A 292 -5.29 -6.06 16.32
CA ASN A 292 -4.64 -6.65 17.49
C ASN A 292 -3.89 -7.93 17.12
N ALA A 293 -4.47 -8.79 16.27
CA ALA A 293 -3.78 -9.95 15.72
C ALA A 293 -2.55 -9.54 14.92
N ALA A 294 -2.64 -8.49 14.11
CA ALA A 294 -1.54 -7.94 13.34
C ALA A 294 -0.41 -7.42 14.24
N LEU A 295 -0.74 -6.65 15.29
CA LEU A 295 0.23 -6.17 16.27
C LEU A 295 0.90 -7.33 17.03
N ASN A 296 0.12 -8.34 17.43
CA ASN A 296 0.66 -9.53 18.12
C ASN A 296 1.60 -10.31 17.20
N ALA A 297 1.25 -10.52 15.92
CA ALA A 297 2.12 -11.20 14.97
C ALA A 297 3.46 -10.48 14.74
N LEU A 298 3.47 -9.14 14.75
CA LEU A 298 4.71 -8.36 14.67
C LEU A 298 5.51 -8.45 15.97
N THR A 299 4.85 -8.38 17.14
CA THR A 299 5.55 -8.37 18.43
C THR A 299 6.06 -9.74 18.87
N SER A 300 5.42 -10.84 18.44
CA SER A 300 5.90 -12.22 18.59
C SER A 300 7.04 -12.58 17.63
N GLY A 301 7.21 -11.79 16.53
CA GLY A 301 8.18 -12.09 15.48
C GLY A 301 7.66 -13.01 14.38
N ASP A 302 6.34 -13.32 14.38
CA ASP A 302 5.70 -14.12 13.33
C ASP A 302 5.70 -13.40 11.98
N VAL A 303 5.76 -12.05 12.01
CA VAL A 303 6.06 -11.20 10.85
C VAL A 303 7.15 -10.19 11.20
N GLN A 304 7.97 -9.82 10.25
CA GLN A 304 9.06 -8.85 10.40
C GLN A 304 8.67 -7.46 9.88
N VAL A 305 7.63 -7.39 9.07
CA VAL A 305 7.05 -6.14 8.56
C VAL A 305 5.55 -6.19 8.74
N LEU A 306 4.96 -5.06 9.09
CA LEU A 306 3.50 -4.88 9.16
C LEU A 306 3.10 -3.62 8.40
N SER A 307 2.19 -3.75 7.45
CA SER A 307 1.68 -2.67 6.61
C SER A 307 0.17 -2.85 6.34
N PRO A 308 -0.68 -1.88 6.71
CA PRO A 308 -0.40 -0.66 7.47
C PRO A 308 -0.30 -0.90 8.98
N VAL A 309 0.23 0.11 9.70
CA VAL A 309 0.04 0.26 11.14
C VAL A 309 -0.71 1.56 11.44
N ASN A 310 -1.71 1.50 12.31
CA ASN A 310 -2.47 2.68 12.72
C ASN A 310 -1.77 3.48 13.85
N ALA A 311 -2.35 4.62 14.23
CA ALA A 311 -1.78 5.50 15.25
C ALA A 311 -1.63 4.82 16.62
N ASN A 312 -2.60 3.98 17.02
CA ASN A 312 -2.58 3.25 18.29
C ASN A 312 -1.46 2.21 18.35
N MET A 313 -1.25 1.47 17.25
CA MET A 313 -0.12 0.53 17.12
C MET A 313 1.22 1.27 17.14
N THR A 314 1.32 2.40 16.43
CA THR A 314 2.53 3.19 16.30
C THR A 314 3.08 3.62 17.66
N GLY A 315 2.22 4.07 18.59
CA GLY A 315 2.63 4.46 19.94
C GLY A 315 3.28 3.30 20.70
N LYS A 316 2.66 2.12 20.67
CA LYS A 316 3.16 0.91 21.35
C LYS A 316 4.49 0.42 20.74
N LEU A 317 4.61 0.46 19.42
CA LEU A 317 5.80 -0.03 18.72
C LEU A 317 7.01 0.90 18.90
N LYS A 318 6.80 2.24 18.86
CA LYS A 318 7.88 3.23 19.09
C LYS A 318 8.50 3.07 20.47
N SER A 319 7.69 2.89 21.52
CA SER A 319 8.19 2.75 22.90
C SER A 319 9.04 1.51 23.12
N SER A 320 8.86 0.45 22.33
CA SER A 320 9.65 -0.79 22.43
C SER A 320 11.09 -0.65 21.93
N GLY A 321 11.38 0.33 21.07
CA GLY A 321 12.69 0.52 20.46
C GLY A 321 13.14 -0.60 19.49
N LYS A 322 12.29 -1.61 19.23
CA LYS A 322 12.61 -2.78 18.39
C LYS A 322 12.29 -2.59 16.91
N TYR A 323 11.48 -1.60 16.59
CA TYR A 323 10.94 -1.38 15.24
C TYR A 323 11.33 -0.02 14.69
N THR A 324 11.45 0.06 13.37
CA THR A 324 11.47 1.31 12.61
C THR A 324 10.08 1.52 12.04
N ILE A 325 9.50 2.71 12.25
CA ILE A 325 8.20 3.06 11.71
C ILE A 325 8.38 4.21 10.74
N LYS A 326 7.89 4.03 9.52
CA LYS A 326 7.95 5.04 8.45
C LYS A 326 6.56 5.27 7.91
N ALA A 327 6.20 6.54 7.69
CA ALA A 327 5.05 6.92 6.90
C ALA A 327 5.50 7.03 5.44
N ASN A 328 4.77 6.37 4.56
CA ASN A 328 5.11 6.25 3.14
C ASN A 328 4.13 7.06 2.30
N ASP A 329 4.65 7.90 1.41
CA ASP A 329 3.83 8.66 0.48
C ASP A 329 3.12 7.72 -0.51
N GLY A 330 1.86 8.03 -0.80
CA GLY A 330 1.01 7.34 -1.74
C GLY A 330 0.26 8.32 -2.64
N SER A 331 -0.61 7.78 -3.47
CA SER A 331 -1.47 8.55 -4.38
C SER A 331 -2.80 8.98 -3.76
N ASP A 332 -3.16 8.43 -2.62
CA ASP A 332 -4.46 8.61 -1.98
C ASP A 332 -4.68 10.06 -1.53
N LYS A 333 -5.76 10.67 -1.99
CA LYS A 333 -6.14 12.06 -1.74
C LYS A 333 -7.50 12.09 -1.06
N PHE A 334 -7.54 12.48 0.21
CA PHE A 334 -8.80 12.74 0.92
C PHE A 334 -9.32 14.12 0.55
N VAL A 335 -10.50 14.15 -0.05
CA VAL A 335 -11.07 15.33 -0.69
C VAL A 335 -12.43 15.66 -0.07
N LEU A 336 -12.65 16.94 0.26
CA LEU A 336 -13.97 17.51 0.46
C LEU A 336 -14.44 18.09 -0.88
N ALA A 337 -15.29 17.34 -1.57
CA ALA A 337 -15.84 17.68 -2.86
C ALA A 337 -16.95 18.74 -2.73
N PHE A 338 -16.99 19.70 -3.67
CA PHE A 338 -18.05 20.67 -3.79
C PHE A 338 -18.83 20.43 -5.09
N ASN A 339 -20.16 20.45 -5.03
CA ASN A 339 -20.96 20.47 -6.25
C ASN A 339 -20.91 21.87 -6.87
N CYS A 340 -20.09 22.05 -7.92
CA CYS A 340 -19.85 23.38 -8.52
C CYS A 340 -21.07 23.97 -9.22
N THR A 341 -22.11 23.19 -9.53
CA THR A 341 -23.37 23.64 -10.13
C THR A 341 -24.51 23.70 -9.12
N GLY A 342 -24.29 23.22 -7.88
CA GLY A 342 -25.28 23.22 -6.81
C GLY A 342 -25.71 24.64 -6.44
N ALA A 343 -27.01 24.84 -6.17
CA ALA A 343 -27.59 26.16 -5.89
C ALA A 343 -26.89 26.93 -4.75
N LYS A 344 -26.22 26.21 -3.84
CA LYS A 344 -25.55 26.77 -2.67
C LYS A 344 -24.03 26.86 -2.82
N THR A 345 -23.43 26.00 -3.62
CA THR A 345 -21.99 25.84 -3.78
C THR A 345 -21.43 26.28 -5.12
N SER A 346 -22.29 26.74 -6.05
CA SER A 346 -21.85 27.35 -7.33
C SER A 346 -21.09 28.67 -7.13
N ASP A 347 -21.37 29.41 -6.04
CA ASP A 347 -20.62 30.64 -5.73
C ASP A 347 -19.19 30.31 -5.27
N LYS A 348 -18.20 30.66 -6.08
CA LYS A 348 -16.78 30.46 -5.78
C LYS A 348 -16.36 31.05 -4.43
N ARG A 349 -16.99 32.17 -3.99
CA ARG A 349 -16.66 32.80 -2.69
C ARG A 349 -16.97 31.89 -1.53
N ILE A 350 -18.07 31.11 -1.61
CA ILE A 350 -18.46 30.13 -0.57
C ILE A 350 -17.45 28.99 -0.53
N ARG A 351 -17.07 28.43 -1.69
CA ARG A 351 -16.07 27.37 -1.79
C ARG A 351 -14.71 27.82 -1.25
N GLN A 352 -14.28 29.04 -1.60
CA GLN A 352 -13.05 29.63 -1.06
C GLN A 352 -13.14 29.89 0.45
N ALA A 353 -14.30 30.34 0.95
CA ALA A 353 -14.50 30.53 2.38
C ALA A 353 -14.36 29.22 3.16
N ILE A 354 -14.91 28.11 2.63
CA ILE A 354 -14.75 26.78 3.21
C ILE A 354 -13.28 26.40 3.29
N ARG A 355 -12.53 26.54 2.21
CA ARG A 355 -11.09 26.24 2.17
C ARG A 355 -10.26 27.06 3.17
N TYR A 356 -10.54 28.38 3.31
CA TYR A 356 -9.88 29.22 4.32
C TYR A 356 -10.30 28.89 5.76
N ALA A 357 -11.46 28.27 5.98
CA ALA A 357 -11.96 27.93 7.29
C ALA A 357 -11.43 26.61 7.85
N ILE A 358 -10.95 25.72 6.98
CA ILE A 358 -10.48 24.39 7.36
C ILE A 358 -9.05 24.46 7.88
N ASN A 359 -8.85 23.97 9.11
CA ASN A 359 -7.55 23.82 9.73
C ASN A 359 -6.98 22.43 9.44
N HIS A 360 -6.31 22.28 8.28
CA HIS A 360 -5.72 21.03 7.85
C HIS A 360 -4.71 20.45 8.85
N LYS A 361 -3.95 21.30 9.56
CA LYS A 361 -3.01 20.85 10.61
C LYS A 361 -3.73 20.15 11.76
N GLU A 362 -4.89 20.68 12.16
CA GLU A 362 -5.72 20.08 13.21
C GLU A 362 -6.31 18.74 12.75
N ILE A 363 -6.78 18.66 11.50
CA ILE A 363 -7.28 17.41 10.90
C ILE A 363 -6.17 16.36 10.86
N ILE A 364 -5.00 16.69 10.33
CA ILE A 364 -3.86 15.77 10.26
C ILE A 364 -3.44 15.33 11.67
N ALA A 365 -3.40 16.25 12.64
CA ALA A 365 -3.03 15.93 14.02
C ALA A 365 -4.01 14.96 14.69
N SER A 366 -5.33 15.15 14.50
CA SER A 366 -6.36 14.24 15.05
C SER A 366 -6.27 12.82 14.50
N ARG A 367 -5.70 12.67 13.29
CA ARG A 367 -5.46 11.39 12.62
C ARG A 367 -4.12 10.72 12.97
N GLY A 368 -3.38 11.28 13.93
CA GLY A 368 -2.08 10.76 14.36
C GLY A 368 -0.88 11.48 13.77
N GLY A 369 -1.06 12.55 12.99
CA GLY A 369 -0.01 13.46 12.53
C GLY A 369 0.94 12.88 11.46
N VAL A 370 0.53 11.81 10.76
CA VAL A 370 1.38 11.14 9.75
C VAL A 370 1.03 11.51 8.32
N ASP A 371 -0.22 11.89 8.06
CA ASP A 371 -0.68 12.30 6.72
C ASP A 371 0.05 13.56 6.24
N ALA A 372 0.17 13.76 4.94
CA ALA A 372 0.79 14.94 4.37
C ALA A 372 -0.25 16.01 4.03
N ALA A 373 0.12 17.27 4.21
CA ALA A 373 -0.69 18.37 3.71
C ALA A 373 -0.74 18.32 2.17
N LEU A 374 -1.92 18.62 1.60
CA LEU A 374 -2.14 18.65 0.17
C LEU A 374 -2.95 19.90 -0.18
N GLY A 375 -2.53 20.63 -1.20
CA GLY A 375 -3.17 21.89 -1.60
C GLY A 375 -3.86 21.85 -2.96
N GLY A 376 -3.78 20.74 -3.68
CA GLY A 376 -4.28 20.60 -5.03
C GLY A 376 -4.50 19.15 -5.47
N PRO A 377 -4.93 18.94 -6.73
CA PRO A 377 -5.40 17.64 -7.21
C PRO A 377 -4.30 16.61 -7.46
N ILE A 378 -3.04 17.00 -7.56
CA ILE A 378 -1.92 16.11 -7.87
C ILE A 378 -1.13 15.83 -6.59
N PRO A 379 -0.96 14.56 -6.16
CA PRO A 379 -0.16 14.18 -5.01
C PRO A 379 1.34 14.19 -5.33
N SER A 380 2.18 14.21 -4.30
CA SER A 380 3.65 14.34 -4.44
C SER A 380 4.34 13.18 -5.17
N VAL A 381 3.62 12.12 -5.47
CA VAL A 381 4.13 10.95 -6.19
C VAL A 381 3.81 10.97 -7.69
N ASP A 382 3.02 11.96 -8.15
CA ASP A 382 2.57 12.06 -9.53
C ASP A 382 3.23 13.22 -10.28
N PRO A 383 3.37 13.13 -11.62
CA PRO A 383 3.89 14.22 -12.45
C PRO A 383 3.04 15.49 -12.32
N GLY A 384 3.68 16.64 -12.39
CA GLY A 384 2.98 17.93 -12.30
C GLY A 384 2.64 18.35 -10.86
N TYR A 385 3.09 17.62 -9.85
CA TYR A 385 2.92 18.04 -8.45
C TYR A 385 3.52 19.43 -8.20
N GLU A 386 2.78 20.22 -7.44
CA GLU A 386 3.24 21.47 -6.86
C GLU A 386 2.71 21.59 -5.42
N ASP A 387 3.51 22.12 -4.52
CA ASP A 387 3.02 22.48 -3.19
C ASP A 387 2.11 23.71 -3.27
N LEU A 388 0.81 23.47 -3.30
CA LEU A 388 -0.25 24.47 -3.35
C LEU A 388 -0.88 24.75 -1.97
N THR A 389 -0.33 24.23 -0.88
CA THR A 389 -0.85 24.41 0.49
C THR A 389 -0.91 25.86 0.93
N GLY A 390 -0.10 26.72 0.31
CA GLY A 390 -0.08 28.15 0.55
C GLY A 390 -1.19 28.96 -0.12
N LEU A 391 -2.00 28.40 -1.05
CA LEU A 391 -3.07 29.13 -1.73
C LEU A 391 -4.23 29.47 -0.80
N TYR A 392 -4.61 28.56 0.07
CA TYR A 392 -5.71 28.72 1.04
C TYR A 392 -5.25 28.41 2.47
N PRO A 393 -4.33 29.24 3.03
CA PRO A 393 -3.90 29.05 4.41
C PRO A 393 -5.07 29.28 5.37
N TYR A 394 -5.11 28.52 6.47
CA TYR A 394 -6.13 28.67 7.49
C TYR A 394 -6.29 30.13 7.92
N ASN A 395 -7.43 30.73 7.60
CA ASN A 395 -7.76 32.13 7.87
C ASN A 395 -9.27 32.32 8.08
N PRO A 396 -9.79 32.02 9.28
CA PRO A 396 -11.22 32.14 9.57
C PRO A 396 -11.75 33.58 9.43
N THR A 397 -10.93 34.61 9.59
CA THR A 397 -11.33 36.01 9.38
C THR A 397 -11.62 36.27 7.91
N LYS A 398 -10.75 35.85 7.01
CA LYS A 398 -10.97 35.94 5.55
C LYS A 398 -12.18 35.10 5.13
N ALA A 399 -12.31 33.89 5.68
CA ALA A 399 -13.47 33.03 5.45
C ALA A 399 -14.79 33.71 5.80
N LYS A 400 -14.90 34.30 6.99
CA LYS A 400 -16.08 35.09 7.41
C LYS A 400 -16.38 36.24 6.47
N SER A 401 -15.35 36.98 6.04
CA SER A 401 -15.52 38.09 5.10
C SER A 401 -16.11 37.63 3.77
N LEU A 402 -15.64 36.48 3.24
CA LEU A 402 -16.17 35.90 1.99
C LEU A 402 -17.63 35.44 2.17
N MET A 403 -17.97 34.81 3.30
CA MET A 403 -19.35 34.43 3.61
C MET A 403 -20.28 35.64 3.70
N GLN A 404 -19.83 36.73 4.32
CA GLN A 404 -20.60 38.00 4.39
C GLN A 404 -20.81 38.60 2.99
N GLN A 405 -19.82 38.59 2.13
CA GLN A 405 -19.96 39.03 0.75
C GLN A 405 -20.91 38.14 -0.07
N ALA A 406 -21.07 36.87 0.32
CA ALA A 406 -22.05 35.95 -0.26
C ALA A 406 -23.45 36.05 0.42
N GLY A 407 -23.63 36.92 1.43
CA GLY A 407 -24.91 37.14 2.12
C GLY A 407 -25.15 36.29 3.37
N TYR A 408 -24.11 35.61 3.87
CA TYR A 408 -24.23 34.69 5.02
C TYR A 408 -23.37 35.13 6.20
N SER A 409 -23.81 34.72 7.41
CA SER A 409 -23.10 35.01 8.66
C SER A 409 -23.49 33.99 9.73
N THR A 410 -22.87 34.07 10.92
CA THR A 410 -23.27 33.24 12.06
C THR A 410 -24.69 33.49 12.56
N SER A 411 -25.27 34.69 12.33
CA SER A 411 -26.69 35.02 12.63
C SER A 411 -27.65 34.70 11.48
N HIS A 412 -27.12 34.49 10.28
CA HIS A 412 -27.84 34.07 9.07
C HIS A 412 -27.04 33.00 8.35
N PRO A 413 -27.01 31.75 8.88
CA PRO A 413 -26.12 30.73 8.38
C PRO A 413 -26.57 30.12 7.04
N LEU A 414 -25.59 29.75 6.20
CA LEU A 414 -25.81 28.91 5.04
C LEU A 414 -26.00 27.46 5.50
N LYS A 415 -27.10 26.83 5.11
CA LYS A 415 -27.36 25.42 5.41
C LYS A 415 -26.79 24.53 4.28
N LEU A 416 -25.87 23.68 4.64
CA LEU A 416 -25.26 22.69 3.73
C LEU A 416 -25.41 21.28 4.28
N THR A 417 -25.41 20.31 3.40
CA THR A 417 -25.38 18.88 3.73
C THR A 417 -24.06 18.27 3.28
N LEU A 418 -23.40 17.54 4.18
CA LEU A 418 -22.23 16.72 3.89
C LEU A 418 -22.66 15.26 3.78
N THR A 419 -22.70 14.73 2.55
CA THR A 419 -23.12 13.35 2.26
C THR A 419 -21.90 12.48 2.00
N TYR A 420 -21.71 11.42 2.80
CA TYR A 420 -20.61 10.49 2.61
C TYR A 420 -20.84 9.14 3.33
N ALA A 421 -20.06 8.12 2.96
CA ALA A 421 -20.12 6.78 3.55
C ALA A 421 -19.35 6.74 4.89
N THR A 422 -20.02 7.01 6.01
CA THR A 422 -19.38 7.01 7.34
C THR A 422 -18.90 5.64 7.80
N SER A 423 -19.49 4.56 7.29
CA SER A 423 -19.02 3.18 7.50
C SER A 423 -17.58 2.96 6.98
N ILE A 424 -17.18 3.73 5.95
CA ILE A 424 -15.84 3.66 5.35
C ILE A 424 -14.90 4.70 5.98
N TYR A 425 -15.37 5.95 6.12
CA TYR A 425 -14.50 7.09 6.46
C TYR A 425 -14.59 7.52 7.93
N GLY A 426 -15.49 6.90 8.72
CA GLY A 426 -15.75 7.30 10.10
C GLY A 426 -16.58 8.58 10.21
N SER A 427 -17.04 8.90 11.42
CA SER A 427 -17.84 10.10 11.70
C SER A 427 -16.99 11.30 12.14
N GLU A 428 -15.79 11.06 12.65
CA GLU A 428 -14.96 12.05 13.33
C GLU A 428 -14.57 13.21 12.42
N LEU A 429 -14.21 12.91 11.16
CA LEU A 429 -13.82 13.94 10.19
C LEU A 429 -14.99 14.85 9.83
N GLY A 430 -16.19 14.29 9.62
CA GLY A 430 -17.39 15.07 9.35
C GLY A 430 -17.76 16.00 10.52
N GLU A 431 -17.69 15.51 11.76
CA GLU A 431 -17.93 16.30 12.95
C GLU A 431 -16.92 17.43 13.13
N GLN A 432 -15.65 17.17 12.82
CA GLN A 432 -14.59 18.17 12.88
C GLN A 432 -14.83 19.28 11.83
N LEU A 433 -15.21 18.93 10.61
CA LEU A 433 -15.59 19.88 9.57
C LEU A 433 -16.80 20.70 9.99
N ARG A 434 -17.85 20.07 10.54
CA ARG A 434 -19.04 20.76 11.07
C ARG A 434 -18.66 21.81 12.11
N SER A 435 -17.80 21.44 13.06
CA SER A 435 -17.32 22.35 14.10
C SER A 435 -16.53 23.54 13.54
N GLN A 436 -15.67 23.30 12.55
CA GLN A 436 -14.86 24.37 11.96
C GLN A 436 -15.71 25.31 11.10
N LEU A 437 -16.61 24.78 10.28
CA LEU A 437 -17.45 25.55 9.37
C LEU A 437 -18.55 26.35 10.09
N SER A 438 -19.04 25.90 11.25
CA SER A 438 -19.99 26.66 12.05
C SER A 438 -19.44 28.04 12.48
N ARG A 439 -18.12 28.14 12.67
CA ARG A 439 -17.46 29.39 13.07
C ARG A 439 -17.52 30.49 12.01
N ILE A 440 -17.79 30.14 10.76
CA ILE A 440 -17.86 31.08 9.63
C ILE A 440 -19.28 31.31 9.12
N GLY A 441 -20.30 30.75 9.77
CA GLY A 441 -21.71 30.91 9.39
C GLY A 441 -22.19 29.83 8.40
N ILE A 442 -21.67 28.61 8.50
CA ILE A 442 -22.21 27.44 7.82
C ILE A 442 -22.82 26.50 8.85
N ASP A 443 -24.09 26.15 8.67
CA ASP A 443 -24.82 25.14 9.42
C ASP A 443 -24.75 23.83 8.62
N LEU A 444 -23.84 22.93 9.02
CA LEU A 444 -23.54 21.70 8.30
C LEU A 444 -24.29 20.52 8.91
N SER A 445 -25.19 19.91 8.14
CA SER A 445 -25.82 18.64 8.45
C SER A 445 -25.00 17.48 7.86
N ILE A 446 -24.84 16.40 8.63
CA ILE A 446 -24.16 15.18 8.16
C ILE A 446 -25.22 14.18 7.72
N ASN A 447 -25.14 13.76 6.47
CA ASN A 447 -25.94 12.69 5.87
C ASN A 447 -25.06 11.46 5.68
N SER A 448 -25.19 10.49 6.60
CA SER A 448 -24.48 9.21 6.54
C SER A 448 -25.22 8.24 5.65
N VAL A 449 -24.56 7.74 4.63
CA VAL A 449 -25.14 6.79 3.66
C VAL A 449 -24.25 5.56 3.50
N GLU A 450 -24.80 4.48 2.96
CA GLU A 450 -24.03 3.35 2.49
C GLU A 450 -23.27 3.71 1.21
N PHE A 451 -22.14 3.04 0.94
CA PHE A 451 -21.29 3.39 -0.21
C PHE A 451 -22.04 3.24 -1.56
N SER A 452 -22.89 2.24 -1.69
CA SER A 452 -23.73 2.06 -2.89
C SER A 452 -24.70 3.22 -3.11
N THR A 453 -25.29 3.76 -2.02
CA THR A 453 -26.14 4.95 -2.06
C THR A 453 -25.31 6.19 -2.42
N TRP A 454 -24.13 6.34 -1.84
CA TRP A 454 -23.20 7.40 -2.21
C TRP A 454 -22.85 7.37 -3.71
N LEU A 455 -22.57 6.18 -4.23
CA LEU A 455 -22.24 5.99 -5.65
C LEU A 455 -23.41 6.40 -6.55
N GLN A 456 -24.65 6.09 -6.16
CA GLN A 456 -25.84 6.48 -6.91
C GLN A 456 -26.16 7.96 -6.79
N ASP A 457 -26.27 8.47 -5.56
CA ASP A 457 -26.80 9.82 -5.31
C ASP A 457 -25.73 10.90 -5.57
N VAL A 458 -24.51 10.71 -5.05
CA VAL A 458 -23.44 11.69 -5.17
C VAL A 458 -22.71 11.56 -6.50
N HIS A 459 -22.18 10.36 -6.78
CA HIS A 459 -21.29 10.18 -7.95
C HIS A 459 -22.07 10.16 -9.27
N THR A 460 -23.23 9.48 -9.31
CA THR A 460 -23.99 9.31 -10.57
C THR A 460 -24.99 10.45 -10.79
N ASN A 461 -25.75 10.81 -9.76
CA ASN A 461 -26.82 11.80 -9.89
C ASN A 461 -26.36 13.24 -9.61
N GLY A 462 -25.22 13.44 -8.93
CA GLY A 462 -24.75 14.76 -8.52
C GLY A 462 -25.66 15.44 -7.48
N ASP A 463 -26.44 14.65 -6.71
CA ASP A 463 -27.37 15.18 -5.71
C ASP A 463 -26.69 15.31 -4.35
N TYR A 464 -25.92 16.37 -4.18
CA TYR A 464 -25.23 16.70 -2.93
C TYR A 464 -24.79 18.16 -2.90
N ASP A 465 -24.58 18.72 -1.69
CA ASP A 465 -23.91 20.01 -1.50
C ASP A 465 -22.39 19.81 -1.33
N LEU A 466 -21.99 19.01 -0.33
CA LEU A 466 -20.61 18.63 -0.02
C LEU A 466 -20.50 17.11 0.12
N SER A 467 -19.34 16.55 -0.22
CA SER A 467 -19.06 15.12 -0.02
C SER A 467 -17.62 14.87 0.41
N LEU A 468 -17.40 13.84 1.25
CA LEU A 468 -16.07 13.30 1.56
C LEU A 468 -15.81 12.06 0.73
N VAL A 469 -14.62 11.99 0.13
CA VAL A 469 -14.19 10.86 -0.68
C VAL A 469 -12.67 10.73 -0.66
N ASP A 470 -12.19 9.51 -0.79
CA ASP A 470 -10.81 9.18 -1.01
C ASP A 470 -10.58 8.86 -2.50
N HIS A 471 -9.72 9.64 -3.16
CA HIS A 471 -9.25 9.39 -4.52
C HIS A 471 -7.89 8.69 -4.45
N ALA A 472 -7.90 7.36 -4.46
CA ALA A 472 -6.72 6.55 -4.30
C ALA A 472 -5.85 6.42 -5.58
N GLU A 473 -6.41 6.76 -6.74
CA GLU A 473 -5.75 6.54 -8.03
C GLU A 473 -4.64 7.56 -8.29
N SER A 474 -3.54 7.09 -8.89
CA SER A 474 -2.48 7.90 -9.45
C SER A 474 -2.85 8.29 -10.90
N HIS A 475 -2.33 9.41 -11.39
CA HIS A 475 -2.61 9.92 -12.74
C HIS A 475 -4.10 10.16 -13.04
N ASP A 476 -4.90 10.48 -12.03
CA ASP A 476 -6.35 10.66 -12.14
C ASP A 476 -6.77 12.12 -12.45
N PHE A 477 -5.84 12.96 -12.90
CA PHE A 477 -6.11 14.38 -13.19
C PHE A 477 -7.21 14.58 -14.23
N TYR A 478 -7.44 13.62 -15.14
CA TYR A 478 -8.52 13.67 -16.15
C TYR A 478 -9.90 13.94 -15.55
N LYS A 479 -10.15 13.54 -14.30
CA LYS A 479 -11.41 13.80 -13.59
C LYS A 479 -11.75 15.28 -13.47
N TRP A 480 -10.75 16.16 -13.47
CA TRP A 480 -10.92 17.61 -13.41
C TRP A 480 -11.20 18.24 -14.78
N THR A 481 -11.17 17.46 -15.85
CA THR A 481 -11.43 17.91 -17.22
C THR A 481 -12.80 17.43 -17.75
N GLN A 482 -13.49 16.59 -16.99
CA GLN A 482 -14.80 16.04 -17.33
C GLN A 482 -15.89 16.84 -16.63
N HIS A 483 -16.64 17.66 -17.37
CA HIS A 483 -17.71 18.52 -16.81
C HIS A 483 -18.86 17.73 -16.19
N ASP A 484 -19.09 16.50 -16.63
CA ASP A 484 -20.09 15.56 -16.14
C ASP A 484 -19.60 14.68 -14.97
N TYR A 485 -18.32 14.79 -14.59
CA TYR A 485 -17.83 14.18 -13.36
C TYR A 485 -18.50 14.85 -12.16
N TYR A 486 -18.77 14.14 -11.10
CA TYR A 486 -19.65 14.56 -10.01
C TYR A 486 -19.30 15.90 -9.33
N TYR A 487 -18.10 16.46 -9.50
CA TYR A 487 -17.78 17.84 -9.09
C TYR A 487 -18.50 18.90 -9.92
N HIS A 488 -18.95 18.55 -11.14
CA HIS A 488 -19.51 19.48 -12.13
C HIS A 488 -18.61 20.71 -12.35
N TYR A 489 -17.31 20.47 -12.34
CA TYR A 489 -16.31 21.48 -12.61
C TYR A 489 -16.05 21.57 -14.12
N ASP A 490 -16.14 22.77 -14.64
CA ASP A 490 -15.91 23.03 -16.06
C ASP A 490 -14.99 24.25 -16.24
N ASN A 491 -13.81 24.03 -16.82
CA ASN A 491 -12.86 25.09 -17.12
C ASN A 491 -12.12 24.75 -18.43
N PRO A 492 -12.43 25.45 -19.55
CA PRO A 492 -11.81 25.19 -20.84
C PRO A 492 -10.29 25.37 -20.87
N GLN A 493 -9.72 26.21 -19.98
CA GLN A 493 -8.26 26.39 -19.90
C GLN A 493 -7.60 25.15 -19.28
N VAL A 494 -8.22 24.55 -18.26
CA VAL A 494 -7.76 23.30 -17.65
C VAL A 494 -7.82 22.16 -18.66
N GLN A 495 -8.92 22.05 -19.41
CA GLN A 495 -9.10 21.05 -20.47
C GLN A 495 -8.03 21.20 -21.57
N ALA A 496 -7.76 22.44 -22.01
CA ALA A 496 -6.73 22.71 -23.02
C ALA A 496 -5.31 22.38 -22.53
N LEU A 497 -4.98 22.69 -21.28
CA LEU A 497 -3.69 22.35 -20.67
C LEU A 497 -3.53 20.83 -20.51
N TYR A 498 -4.58 20.14 -20.08
CA TYR A 498 -4.56 18.68 -19.98
C TYR A 498 -4.39 18.01 -21.35
N ALA A 499 -5.10 18.50 -22.39
CA ALA A 499 -4.92 18.00 -23.75
C ALA A 499 -3.48 18.19 -24.26
N LYS A 500 -2.82 19.32 -23.92
CA LYS A 500 -1.40 19.54 -24.22
C LYS A 500 -0.50 18.58 -23.44
N ALA A 501 -0.81 18.32 -22.16
CA ALA A 501 -0.07 17.35 -21.35
C ALA A 501 -0.13 15.94 -21.95
N LEU A 502 -1.30 15.50 -22.41
CA LEU A 502 -1.48 14.20 -23.07
C LEU A 502 -0.78 14.10 -24.43
N ALA A 503 -0.69 15.23 -25.15
CA ALA A 503 -0.05 15.28 -26.46
C ALA A 503 1.49 15.44 -26.39
N ALA A 504 2.04 15.68 -25.22
CA ALA A 504 3.48 15.80 -25.03
C ALA A 504 4.19 14.45 -25.28
N THR A 505 5.34 14.51 -25.93
CA THR A 505 6.20 13.35 -26.22
C THR A 505 7.36 13.20 -25.26
N ASP A 506 7.49 14.14 -24.32
CA ASP A 506 8.42 14.09 -23.20
C ASP A 506 7.73 14.39 -21.87
N ASP A 507 8.32 13.86 -20.78
CA ASP A 507 7.74 13.92 -19.44
C ASP A 507 7.78 15.34 -18.83
N GLU A 508 8.75 16.18 -19.19
CA GLU A 508 8.90 17.54 -18.65
C GLU A 508 7.80 18.46 -19.15
N ASP A 509 7.52 18.42 -20.45
CA ASP A 509 6.44 19.19 -21.07
C ASP A 509 5.07 18.72 -20.57
N SER A 510 4.86 17.40 -20.44
CA SER A 510 3.65 16.83 -19.87
C SER A 510 3.44 17.32 -18.44
N ALA A 511 4.44 17.17 -17.57
CA ALA A 511 4.40 17.58 -16.16
C ALA A 511 4.21 19.10 -16.00
N SER A 512 4.82 19.91 -16.87
CA SER A 512 4.67 21.38 -16.86
C SER A 512 3.23 21.82 -17.15
N ASN A 513 2.59 21.21 -18.14
CA ASN A 513 1.19 21.49 -18.47
C ASN A 513 0.23 21.00 -17.37
N LEU A 514 0.47 19.80 -16.80
CA LEU A 514 -0.29 19.28 -15.65
C LEU A 514 -0.18 20.20 -14.43
N LYS A 515 1.01 20.69 -14.13
CA LYS A 515 1.26 21.62 -13.02
C LYS A 515 0.46 22.91 -13.16
N GLN A 516 0.44 23.51 -14.35
CA GLN A 516 -0.34 24.71 -14.64
C GLN A 516 -1.83 24.44 -14.49
N ALA A 517 -2.32 23.33 -15.05
CA ALA A 517 -3.71 22.93 -14.93
C ALA A 517 -4.13 22.70 -13.47
N ALA A 518 -3.32 21.99 -12.70
CA ALA A 518 -3.56 21.71 -11.26
C ALA A 518 -3.64 22.98 -10.42
N ARG A 519 -2.78 23.96 -10.70
CA ARG A 519 -2.83 25.28 -10.04
C ARG A 519 -4.17 25.97 -10.28
N ILE A 520 -4.64 26.02 -11.53
CA ILE A 520 -5.92 26.63 -11.88
C ILE A 520 -7.08 25.91 -11.19
N VAL A 521 -7.09 24.59 -11.19
CA VAL A 521 -8.09 23.80 -10.46
C VAL A 521 -8.09 24.17 -8.98
N SER A 522 -6.91 24.25 -8.36
CA SER A 522 -6.84 24.62 -6.93
C SER A 522 -7.33 26.05 -6.67
N GLU A 523 -6.98 27.03 -7.54
CA GLU A 523 -7.43 28.42 -7.43
C GLU A 523 -8.95 28.58 -7.63
N ASP A 524 -9.57 27.73 -8.44
CA ASP A 524 -11.01 27.71 -8.68
C ASP A 524 -11.81 27.05 -7.55
N ALA A 525 -11.12 26.34 -6.68
CA ALA A 525 -11.69 25.73 -5.50
C ALA A 525 -12.90 24.81 -5.77
N PRO A 526 -12.87 23.84 -6.70
CA PRO A 526 -13.95 22.88 -6.88
C PRO A 526 -13.98 21.84 -5.77
N ALA A 527 -12.91 21.77 -4.97
CA ALA A 527 -12.77 20.90 -3.82
C ALA A 527 -11.77 21.49 -2.82
N ASP A 528 -11.72 20.90 -1.62
CA ASP A 528 -10.61 21.06 -0.69
C ASP A 528 -9.89 19.74 -0.51
N TRP A 529 -8.57 19.75 -0.68
CA TRP A 529 -7.70 18.58 -0.47
C TRP A 529 -7.28 18.57 0.99
N LEU A 530 -8.00 17.78 1.80
CA LEU A 530 -7.84 17.76 3.26
C LEU A 530 -6.45 17.25 3.67
N PHE A 531 -5.98 16.21 3.02
CA PHE A 531 -4.64 15.62 3.19
C PHE A 531 -4.37 14.56 2.12
N ALA A 532 -3.08 14.25 1.91
CA ALA A 532 -2.64 13.04 1.24
C ALA A 532 -2.41 11.96 2.30
N TYR A 533 -3.09 10.81 2.15
CA TYR A 533 -2.97 9.70 3.10
C TYR A 533 -1.59 9.05 3.00
N ARG A 534 -0.98 8.79 4.15
CA ARG A 534 0.30 8.09 4.26
C ARG A 534 0.16 6.77 4.97
N VAL A 535 0.62 5.72 4.32
CA VAL A 535 0.68 4.39 4.92
C VAL A 535 1.85 4.31 5.89
N SER A 536 1.57 4.12 7.17
CA SER A 536 2.61 3.83 8.15
C SER A 536 2.97 2.35 8.13
N VAL A 537 4.26 2.05 8.01
CA VAL A 537 4.82 0.69 7.98
C VAL A 537 5.78 0.50 9.16
N ALA A 538 5.57 -0.57 9.92
CA ALA A 538 6.48 -1.00 10.97
C ALA A 538 7.39 -2.13 10.48
N GLN A 539 8.68 -2.00 10.69
CA GLN A 539 9.71 -2.96 10.28
C GLN A 539 10.56 -3.35 11.49
N ALA A 540 10.76 -4.62 11.71
CA ALA A 540 11.72 -5.12 12.70
C ALA A 540 13.14 -4.62 12.33
N LYS A 541 13.97 -4.36 13.35
CA LYS A 541 15.39 -4.05 13.12
C LYS A 541 16.05 -5.21 12.37
N GLY A 542 16.82 -4.88 11.33
CA GLY A 542 17.45 -5.85 10.45
C GLY A 542 16.70 -6.10 9.14
N VAL A 543 15.48 -5.58 8.98
CA VAL A 543 14.79 -5.54 7.68
C VAL A 543 15.40 -4.44 6.82
N THR A 544 15.75 -4.76 5.59
CA THR A 544 16.21 -3.78 4.58
C THR A 544 15.48 -4.00 3.25
N GLY A 545 15.53 -2.99 2.37
CA GLY A 545 14.96 -3.08 1.02
C GLY A 545 13.42 -3.03 0.94
N PHE A 546 12.70 -2.94 2.06
CA PHE A 546 11.26 -2.73 2.02
C PHE A 546 10.96 -1.30 1.51
N PRO A 547 10.01 -1.13 0.56
CA PRO A 547 9.75 0.17 -0.05
C PRO A 547 9.30 1.21 0.97
N SER A 548 9.62 2.47 0.69
CA SER A 548 9.28 3.64 1.53
C SER A 548 8.29 4.59 0.87
N ARG A 549 7.78 4.25 -0.32
CA ARG A 549 6.77 5.00 -1.08
C ARG A 549 5.91 4.00 -1.84
N LEU A 550 4.69 4.37 -2.18
CA LEU A 550 3.76 3.62 -3.03
C LEU A 550 3.46 2.18 -2.56
N THR A 551 3.56 1.93 -1.25
CA THR A 551 3.38 0.57 -0.70
C THR A 551 1.99 -0.02 -0.91
N GLN A 552 1.00 0.80 -1.25
CA GLN A 552 -0.36 0.35 -1.55
C GLN A 552 -0.51 -0.15 -3.00
N SER A 553 0.38 0.24 -3.90
CA SER A 553 0.30 -0.14 -5.32
C SER A 553 1.45 -1.02 -5.78
N VAL A 554 2.64 -0.86 -5.20
CA VAL A 554 3.85 -1.61 -5.61
C VAL A 554 4.64 -2.06 -4.40
N LEU A 555 4.88 -3.36 -4.28
CA LEU A 555 5.76 -3.96 -3.27
C LEU A 555 6.87 -4.75 -3.95
N PRO A 556 8.02 -4.16 -4.30
CA PRO A 556 9.15 -4.88 -4.89
C PRO A 556 9.82 -5.80 -3.86
N LEU A 557 9.24 -6.97 -3.63
CA LEU A 557 9.65 -7.93 -2.60
C LEU A 557 11.04 -8.53 -2.88
N TRP A 558 11.50 -8.52 -4.12
CA TRP A 558 12.82 -9.00 -4.51
C TRP A 558 13.97 -8.20 -3.88
N LYS A 559 13.73 -6.95 -3.43
CA LYS A 559 14.72 -6.12 -2.72
C LYS A 559 14.83 -6.44 -1.24
N VAL A 560 13.81 -7.08 -0.66
CA VAL A 560 13.64 -7.19 0.78
C VAL A 560 14.55 -8.27 1.36
N THR A 561 15.25 -7.93 2.44
CA THR A 561 16.06 -8.89 3.20
C THR A 561 15.83 -8.72 4.70
N TYR A 562 16.13 -9.75 5.46
CA TYR A 562 16.08 -9.72 6.92
C TYR A 562 17.33 -10.34 7.52
N THR A 563 17.95 -9.63 8.43
CA THR A 563 19.07 -10.12 9.25
C THR A 563 18.64 -10.02 10.70
N PRO A 564 18.31 -11.15 11.35
CA PRO A 564 17.90 -11.14 12.76
C PRO A 564 18.97 -10.51 13.65
N ALA A 565 18.55 -9.71 14.65
CA ALA A 565 19.48 -9.24 15.68
C ALA A 565 20.04 -10.45 16.43
N GLN A 566 21.32 -10.40 16.80
CA GLN A 566 21.88 -11.39 17.73
C GLN A 566 21.15 -11.27 19.06
N ALA A 567 20.64 -12.40 19.57
CA ALA A 567 19.97 -12.50 20.86
C ALA A 567 20.92 -12.20 22.03
#